data_ba6dfbb9c001e48214b4c91e4eddc412
#
_entry.id   ba6dfbb9c001e48214b4c91e4eddc412
#
_cell.length_a   1.000
_cell.length_b   1.000
_cell.length_c   1.000
_cell.angle_alpha   90.00
_cell.angle_beta   90.00
_cell.angle_gamma   90.00
#
_symmetry.space_group_name_H-M   'P 1'
#
loop_
_entity.id
_entity.type
_entity.pdbx_description
1 polymer ?
#
loop_
_entity_poly.entity_id
_entity_poly.type
_entity_poly.pdbx_seq_one_letter_code
_entity_poly.pdbx_strand_id
1 'polypeptide(L)'
;MVHSPPVLVLDEPTAGVDVELRQQLWAYVRQLNQRGVTVVLTTHYLEEAEQLCDRIAIINHGKLIANKPTRELVGMAQEKVVEVTVDRDVATPPANPCFQKVEMKGERTLVITYRKDQANAGEVLGAVQGAGLGIVDVSTREADLEDVFLNLTRAANG
;
A
#
# COMPACT_ATOMS: atom_id res chain seq x y z
N MET A 1 -24.86 20.58 3.93
CA MET A 1 -24.32 21.37 5.07
C MET A 1 -25.06 22.68 5.12
N VAL A 2 -25.44 23.13 6.33
CA VAL A 2 -26.27 24.33 6.53
C VAL A 2 -25.44 25.63 6.35
N HIS A 3 -24.12 25.54 6.52
CA HIS A 3 -23.15 26.62 6.32
C HIS A 3 -21.90 26.05 5.66
N SER A 4 -21.21 26.85 4.87
CA SER A 4 -20.00 26.44 4.15
C SER A 4 -18.76 26.77 4.97
N PRO A 5 -18.33 25.92 5.92
CA PRO A 5 -17.16 26.19 6.74
C PRO A 5 -15.88 26.08 5.89
N PRO A 6 -14.85 26.88 6.18
CA PRO A 6 -13.56 26.77 5.50
C PRO A 6 -12.78 25.50 5.93
N VAL A 7 -13.10 24.93 7.09
CA VAL A 7 -12.48 23.71 7.63
C VAL A 7 -13.58 22.76 8.09
N LEU A 8 -13.47 21.49 7.71
CA LEU A 8 -14.34 20.40 8.11
C LEU A 8 -13.51 19.35 8.84
N VAL A 9 -13.94 18.97 10.03
CA VAL A 9 -13.32 17.87 10.80
C VAL A 9 -14.28 16.68 10.81
N LEU A 10 -13.80 15.52 10.40
CA LEU A 10 -14.53 14.26 10.35
C LEU A 10 -13.82 13.22 11.21
N ASP A 11 -14.54 12.64 12.14
CA ASP A 11 -14.03 11.58 13.00
C ASP A 11 -14.61 10.24 12.52
N GLU A 12 -13.75 9.32 12.04
CA GLU A 12 -14.09 8.00 11.53
C GLU A 12 -15.31 8.02 10.55
N PRO A 13 -15.29 8.83 9.48
CA PRO A 13 -16.50 9.14 8.71
C PRO A 13 -17.12 7.94 7.99
N THR A 14 -16.34 6.85 7.78
CA THR A 14 -16.81 5.63 7.10
C THR A 14 -16.87 4.40 8.00
N ALA A 15 -16.72 4.57 9.34
CA ALA A 15 -16.81 3.45 10.26
C ALA A 15 -18.20 2.81 10.23
N GLY A 16 -18.24 1.48 10.01
CA GLY A 16 -19.48 0.72 9.94
C GLY A 16 -20.34 0.95 8.69
N VAL A 17 -19.79 1.64 7.68
CA VAL A 17 -20.47 1.93 6.42
C VAL A 17 -20.13 0.86 5.38
N ASP A 18 -21.11 0.45 4.56
CA ASP A 18 -20.88 -0.47 3.45
C ASP A 18 -19.99 0.16 2.34
N VAL A 19 -19.47 -0.69 1.46
CA VAL A 19 -18.50 -0.29 0.43
C VAL A 19 -19.06 0.77 -0.53
N GLU A 20 -20.33 0.65 -0.92
CA GLU A 20 -20.94 1.56 -1.90
C GLU A 20 -21.12 2.96 -1.30
N LEU A 21 -21.67 3.03 -0.09
CA LEU A 21 -21.86 4.30 0.62
C LEU A 21 -20.51 4.94 1.00
N ARG A 22 -19.50 4.13 1.33
CA ARG A 22 -18.13 4.61 1.55
C ARG A 22 -17.58 5.33 0.33
N GLN A 23 -17.71 4.76 -0.86
CA GLN A 23 -17.25 5.38 -2.09
C GLN A 23 -17.97 6.70 -2.40
N GLN A 24 -19.28 6.77 -2.12
CA GLN A 24 -20.05 8.00 -2.27
C GLN A 24 -19.58 9.09 -1.30
N LEU A 25 -19.30 8.75 -0.04
CA LEU A 25 -18.74 9.67 0.95
C LEU A 25 -17.35 10.18 0.53
N TRP A 26 -16.49 9.31 0.03
CA TRP A 26 -15.17 9.69 -0.49
C TRP A 26 -15.27 10.65 -1.66
N ALA A 27 -16.17 10.39 -2.60
CA ALA A 27 -16.42 11.30 -3.73
C ALA A 27 -16.90 12.67 -3.24
N TYR A 28 -17.77 12.71 -2.24
CA TYR A 28 -18.27 13.95 -1.65
C TYR A 28 -17.17 14.73 -0.91
N VAL A 29 -16.33 14.06 -0.13
CA VAL A 29 -15.17 14.68 0.56
C VAL A 29 -14.21 15.29 -0.45
N ARG A 30 -13.87 14.57 -1.53
CA ARG A 30 -13.03 15.09 -2.61
C ARG A 30 -13.64 16.33 -3.27
N GLN A 31 -14.95 16.32 -3.51
CA GLN A 31 -15.65 17.48 -4.09
C GLN A 31 -15.61 18.70 -3.18
N LEU A 32 -15.73 18.53 -1.87
CA LEU A 32 -15.60 19.62 -0.89
C LEU A 32 -14.18 20.19 -0.90
N ASN A 33 -13.18 19.35 -0.90
CA ASN A 33 -11.77 19.76 -0.95
C ASN A 33 -11.46 20.53 -2.25
N GLN A 34 -11.92 20.05 -3.40
CA GLN A 34 -11.79 20.75 -4.69
C GLN A 34 -12.46 22.13 -4.70
N ARG A 35 -13.47 22.35 -3.87
CA ARG A 35 -14.12 23.67 -3.67
C ARG A 35 -13.39 24.56 -2.67
N GLY A 36 -12.23 24.14 -2.19
CA GLY A 36 -11.39 24.92 -1.27
C GLY A 36 -11.67 24.70 0.21
N VAL A 37 -12.49 23.70 0.59
CA VAL A 37 -12.69 23.32 1.98
C VAL A 37 -11.49 22.50 2.44
N THR A 38 -10.85 22.90 3.53
CA THR A 38 -9.83 22.05 4.19
C THR A 38 -10.53 20.95 4.98
N VAL A 39 -10.21 19.70 4.67
CA VAL A 39 -10.77 18.55 5.37
C VAL A 39 -9.70 17.92 6.26
N VAL A 40 -10.01 17.77 7.53
CA VAL A 40 -9.23 16.97 8.49
C VAL A 40 -10.08 15.76 8.84
N LEU A 41 -9.54 14.55 8.64
CA LEU A 41 -10.25 13.33 9.02
C LEU A 41 -9.37 12.45 9.91
N THR A 42 -9.99 11.75 10.85
CA THR A 42 -9.38 10.64 11.56
C THR A 42 -9.93 9.34 11.01
N THR A 43 -9.09 8.34 10.87
CA THR A 43 -9.48 7.01 10.43
C THR A 43 -8.47 5.97 10.86
N HIS A 44 -8.90 4.75 11.05
CA HIS A 44 -8.04 3.57 11.20
C HIS A 44 -7.98 2.76 9.90
N TYR A 45 -8.71 3.15 8.87
CA TYR A 45 -8.63 2.55 7.53
C TYR A 45 -7.52 3.23 6.73
N LEU A 46 -6.40 2.54 6.55
CA LEU A 46 -5.24 3.08 5.84
C LEU A 46 -5.55 3.39 4.38
N GLU A 47 -6.39 2.58 3.73
CA GLU A 47 -6.89 2.83 2.37
C GLU A 47 -7.64 4.17 2.28
N GLU A 48 -8.48 4.49 3.26
CA GLU A 48 -9.20 5.78 3.30
C GLU A 48 -8.23 6.96 3.38
N ALA A 49 -7.24 6.87 4.28
CA ALA A 49 -6.21 7.88 4.42
C ALA A 49 -5.40 8.05 3.12
N GLU A 50 -5.03 6.95 2.48
CA GLU A 50 -4.27 6.97 1.21
C GLU A 50 -5.08 7.58 0.06
N GLN A 51 -6.37 7.24 -0.02
CA GLN A 51 -7.24 7.71 -1.11
C GLN A 51 -7.71 9.16 -0.96
N LEU A 52 -7.84 9.67 0.25
CA LEU A 52 -8.45 11.00 0.50
C LEU A 52 -7.46 12.07 0.92
N CYS A 53 -6.35 11.71 1.56
CA CYS A 53 -5.49 12.68 2.21
C CYS A 53 -4.26 13.02 1.37
N ASP A 54 -4.00 14.32 1.18
CA ASP A 54 -2.74 14.81 0.60
C ASP A 54 -1.58 14.65 1.58
N ARG A 55 -1.90 14.67 2.89
CA ARG A 55 -0.94 14.59 3.98
C ARG A 55 -1.49 13.74 5.11
N ILE A 56 -0.65 12.88 5.67
CA ILE A 56 -1.02 11.93 6.73
C ILE A 56 -0.13 12.15 7.95
N ALA A 57 -0.78 12.20 9.12
CA ALA A 57 -0.14 12.14 10.42
C ALA A 57 -0.42 10.76 11.06
N ILE A 58 0.63 10.00 11.35
CA ILE A 58 0.54 8.69 12.01
C ILE A 58 0.76 8.88 13.50
N ILE A 59 -0.23 8.45 14.30
CA ILE A 59 -0.19 8.52 15.75
C ILE A 59 -0.19 7.09 16.31
N ASN A 60 0.74 6.78 17.22
CA ASN A 60 0.80 5.50 17.91
C ASN A 60 1.08 5.75 19.40
N HIS A 61 0.30 5.12 20.29
CA HIS A 61 0.38 5.31 21.75
C HIS A 61 0.47 6.78 22.17
N GLY A 62 -0.35 7.66 21.55
CA GLY A 62 -0.40 9.09 21.85
C GLY A 62 0.80 9.91 21.34
N LYS A 63 1.72 9.31 20.61
CA LYS A 63 2.88 10.00 20.00
C LYS A 63 2.72 10.13 18.50
N LEU A 64 3.08 11.29 17.96
CA LEU A 64 3.19 11.52 16.53
C LEU A 64 4.45 10.83 16.01
N ILE A 65 4.27 9.79 15.17
CA ILE A 65 5.36 9.01 14.59
C ILE A 65 5.80 9.57 13.25
N ALA A 66 4.84 10.00 12.42
CA ALA A 66 5.11 10.59 11.12
C ALA A 66 4.08 11.68 10.81
N ASN A 67 4.50 12.69 10.03
CA ASN A 67 3.63 13.70 9.44
C ASN A 67 4.20 14.11 8.09
N LYS A 68 3.73 13.47 7.02
CA LYS A 68 4.32 13.58 5.68
C LYS A 68 3.24 13.63 4.59
N PRO A 69 3.57 14.13 3.39
CA PRO A 69 2.74 13.94 2.21
C PRO A 69 2.47 12.45 1.97
N THR A 70 1.25 12.10 1.59
CA THR A 70 0.82 10.70 1.37
C THR A 70 1.74 9.95 0.41
N ARG A 71 2.08 10.56 -0.73
CA ARG A 71 3.00 9.98 -1.72
C ARG A 71 4.41 9.72 -1.17
N GLU A 72 4.88 10.54 -0.21
CA GLU A 72 6.18 10.35 0.42
C GLU A 72 6.13 9.16 1.38
N LEU A 73 5.04 9.03 2.16
CA LEU A 73 4.85 7.89 3.05
C LEU A 73 4.78 6.58 2.26
N VAL A 74 3.94 6.51 1.24
CA VAL A 74 3.83 5.32 0.37
C VAL A 74 5.18 5.00 -0.29
N GLY A 75 5.93 6.03 -0.71
CA GLY A 75 7.28 5.88 -1.25
C GLY A 75 8.33 5.34 -0.26
N MET A 76 8.06 5.42 1.06
CA MET A 76 8.96 4.88 2.10
C MET A 76 8.89 3.36 2.23
N ALA A 77 7.87 2.70 1.70
CA ALA A 77 7.82 1.25 1.68
C ALA A 77 8.99 0.72 0.83
N GLN A 78 9.89 0.02 1.48
CA GLN A 78 11.11 -0.50 0.87
C GLN A 78 10.89 -1.82 0.12
N GLU A 79 9.82 -2.52 0.45
CA GLU A 79 9.48 -3.81 -0.13
C GLU A 79 8.53 -3.66 -1.32
N LYS A 80 8.76 -4.44 -2.35
CA LYS A 80 7.83 -4.63 -3.48
C LYS A 80 7.47 -6.09 -3.61
N VAL A 81 6.24 -6.32 -4.04
CA VAL A 81 5.73 -7.66 -4.35
C VAL A 81 5.47 -7.77 -5.85
N VAL A 82 5.98 -8.83 -6.46
CA VAL A 82 5.71 -9.20 -7.85
C VAL A 82 5.06 -10.58 -7.84
N GLU A 83 3.90 -10.69 -8.45
CA GLU A 83 3.28 -11.97 -8.77
C GLU A 83 3.70 -12.35 -10.19
N VAL A 84 4.33 -13.52 -10.34
CA VAL A 84 4.81 -14.03 -11.63
C VAL A 84 4.14 -15.36 -11.91
N THR A 85 3.32 -15.40 -12.96
CA THR A 85 2.75 -16.64 -13.46
C THR A 85 3.69 -17.27 -14.50
N VAL A 86 4.01 -18.55 -14.30
CA VAL A 86 4.98 -19.27 -15.13
C VAL A 86 4.32 -20.35 -15.98
N ASP A 87 5.06 -20.83 -16.99
CA ASP A 87 4.60 -21.74 -18.05
C ASP A 87 4.38 -23.19 -17.58
N ARG A 88 4.82 -23.54 -16.38
CA ARG A 88 4.75 -24.89 -15.83
C ARG A 88 4.55 -24.88 -14.32
N ASP A 89 4.19 -26.05 -13.76
CA ASP A 89 4.01 -26.22 -12.32
C ASP A 89 5.37 -26.18 -11.61
N VAL A 90 5.41 -25.49 -10.48
CA VAL A 90 6.62 -25.27 -9.69
C VAL A 90 6.49 -26.03 -8.38
N ALA A 91 7.19 -27.15 -8.27
CA ALA A 91 7.21 -27.97 -7.06
C ALA A 91 8.00 -27.32 -5.92
N THR A 92 9.05 -26.57 -6.26
CA THR A 92 9.91 -25.86 -5.30
C THR A 92 10.18 -24.47 -5.80
N PRO A 93 9.83 -23.42 -5.05
CA PRO A 93 10.12 -22.05 -5.43
C PRO A 93 11.63 -21.82 -5.65
N PRO A 94 12.04 -21.07 -6.70
CA PRO A 94 13.43 -20.77 -6.93
C PRO A 94 13.99 -19.89 -5.80
N ALA A 95 15.21 -20.19 -5.35
CA ALA A 95 15.94 -19.34 -4.43
C ALA A 95 16.90 -18.42 -5.20
N ASN A 96 16.87 -17.13 -4.88
CA ASN A 96 17.81 -16.17 -5.43
C ASN A 96 18.13 -15.09 -4.38
N PRO A 97 19.37 -14.57 -4.28
CA PRO A 97 19.74 -13.54 -3.32
C PRO A 97 18.92 -12.25 -3.43
N CYS A 98 18.34 -11.93 -4.60
CA CYS A 98 17.49 -10.76 -4.77
C CYS A 98 16.06 -10.96 -4.25
N PHE A 99 15.67 -12.19 -3.86
CA PHE A 99 14.38 -12.50 -3.27
C PHE A 99 14.48 -12.43 -1.75
N GLN A 100 13.70 -11.58 -1.13
CA GLN A 100 13.57 -11.57 0.33
C GLN A 100 12.64 -12.69 0.80
N LYS A 101 11.58 -12.92 0.04
CA LYS A 101 10.60 -13.97 0.30
C LYS A 101 10.00 -14.46 -1.02
N VAL A 102 9.73 -15.75 -1.13
CA VAL A 102 8.98 -16.35 -2.24
C VAL A 102 7.90 -17.24 -1.67
N GLU A 103 6.68 -17.03 -2.11
CA GLU A 103 5.51 -17.83 -1.76
C GLU A 103 4.84 -18.35 -3.03
N MET A 104 4.21 -19.51 -2.94
CA MET A 104 3.42 -20.06 -4.03
C MET A 104 1.95 -19.68 -3.85
N LYS A 105 1.34 -19.16 -4.92
CA LYS A 105 -0.11 -18.94 -5.05
C LYS A 105 -0.66 -19.91 -6.09
N GLY A 106 -1.03 -21.11 -5.64
CA GLY A 106 -1.32 -22.23 -6.53
C GLY A 106 -0.04 -22.89 -7.07
N GLU A 107 -0.13 -23.57 -8.21
CA GLU A 107 0.97 -24.39 -8.76
C GLU A 107 1.90 -23.62 -9.70
N ARG A 108 1.46 -22.47 -10.25
CA ARG A 108 2.15 -21.72 -11.31
C ARG A 108 2.40 -20.27 -11.00
N THR A 109 1.99 -19.74 -9.85
CA THR A 109 2.18 -18.32 -9.54
C THR A 109 3.12 -18.16 -8.36
N LEU A 110 4.23 -17.49 -8.60
CA LEU A 110 5.22 -17.09 -7.61
C LEU A 110 4.84 -15.70 -7.10
N VAL A 111 4.76 -15.53 -5.79
CA VAL A 111 4.62 -14.24 -5.12
C VAL A 111 5.98 -13.91 -4.52
N ILE A 112 6.69 -13.00 -5.15
CA ILE A 112 8.09 -12.67 -4.80
C ILE A 112 8.12 -11.30 -4.14
N THR A 113 8.60 -11.24 -2.90
CA THR A 113 8.91 -9.99 -2.19
C THR A 113 10.39 -9.69 -2.35
N TYR A 114 10.71 -8.45 -2.72
CA TYR A 114 12.07 -7.96 -2.84
C TYR A 114 12.20 -6.51 -2.35
N ARG A 115 13.42 -6.10 -2.00
CA ARG A 115 13.71 -4.73 -1.56
C ARG A 115 14.14 -3.86 -2.74
N LYS A 116 13.53 -2.66 -2.85
CA LYS A 116 13.82 -1.67 -3.91
C LYS A 116 15.26 -1.17 -3.91
N ASP A 117 15.92 -1.19 -2.73
CA ASP A 117 17.31 -0.76 -2.56
C ASP A 117 18.33 -1.86 -2.90
N GLN A 118 17.88 -3.11 -3.08
CA GLN A 118 18.74 -4.27 -3.35
C GLN A 118 18.51 -4.89 -4.74
N ALA A 119 17.32 -4.75 -5.30
CA ALA A 119 16.98 -5.29 -6.61
C ALA A 119 15.89 -4.46 -7.32
N ASN A 120 15.82 -4.59 -8.62
CA ASN A 120 14.74 -4.06 -9.43
C ASN A 120 13.89 -5.19 -10.03
N ALA A 121 12.71 -4.85 -10.56
CA ALA A 121 11.79 -5.84 -11.12
C ALA A 121 12.43 -6.66 -12.27
N GLY A 122 13.29 -6.04 -13.08
CA GLY A 122 14.00 -6.73 -14.17
C GLY A 122 14.95 -7.81 -13.66
N GLU A 123 15.67 -7.56 -12.58
CA GLU A 123 16.57 -8.54 -11.94
C GLU A 123 15.77 -9.69 -11.33
N VAL A 124 14.63 -9.39 -10.69
CA VAL A 124 13.72 -10.41 -10.14
C VAL A 124 13.17 -11.30 -11.24
N LEU A 125 12.69 -10.73 -12.34
CA LEU A 125 12.18 -11.49 -13.49
C LEU A 125 13.28 -12.29 -14.17
N GLY A 126 14.47 -11.69 -14.34
CA GLY A 126 15.65 -12.38 -14.86
C GLY A 126 16.06 -13.59 -13.99
N ALA A 127 15.95 -13.50 -12.68
CA ALA A 127 16.22 -14.61 -11.78
C ALA A 127 15.19 -15.75 -11.91
N VAL A 128 13.91 -15.44 -12.13
CA VAL A 128 12.87 -16.44 -12.42
C VAL A 128 13.15 -17.14 -13.75
N GLN A 129 13.51 -16.40 -14.79
CA GLN A 129 13.89 -16.97 -16.09
C GLN A 129 15.17 -17.80 -16.00
N GLY A 130 16.16 -17.34 -15.24
CA GLY A 130 17.41 -18.06 -14.98
C GLY A 130 17.21 -19.40 -14.25
N ALA A 131 16.11 -19.55 -13.51
CA ALA A 131 15.67 -20.83 -12.92
C ALA A 131 14.99 -21.77 -13.95
N GLY A 132 14.94 -21.40 -15.23
CA GLY A 132 14.36 -22.21 -16.31
C GLY A 132 12.83 -22.10 -16.41
N LEU A 133 12.21 -21.09 -15.79
CA LEU A 133 10.78 -20.88 -15.80
C LEU A 133 10.41 -19.83 -16.86
N GLY A 134 9.52 -20.17 -17.78
CA GLY A 134 8.96 -19.23 -18.74
C GLY A 134 7.91 -18.33 -18.08
N ILE A 135 8.04 -17.02 -18.24
CA ILE A 135 7.09 -16.07 -17.67
C ILE A 135 5.89 -15.93 -18.63
N VAL A 136 4.69 -16.15 -18.10
CA VAL A 136 3.42 -16.04 -18.85
C VAL A 136 2.73 -14.71 -18.53
N ASP A 137 2.73 -14.31 -17.25
CA ASP A 137 2.10 -13.07 -16.80
C ASP A 137 2.84 -12.48 -15.61
N VAL A 138 2.79 -11.17 -15.47
CA VAL A 138 3.41 -10.43 -14.36
C VAL A 138 2.45 -9.38 -13.84
N SER A 139 2.17 -9.44 -12.55
CA SER A 139 1.46 -8.38 -11.83
C SER A 139 2.35 -7.83 -10.72
N THR A 140 2.37 -6.52 -10.57
CA THR A 140 3.11 -5.88 -9.47
C THR A 140 2.13 -5.25 -8.51
N ARG A 141 2.29 -5.53 -7.21
CA ARG A 141 1.62 -4.80 -6.16
C ARG A 141 2.55 -3.66 -5.72
N GLU A 142 2.08 -2.44 -5.85
CA GLU A 142 2.77 -1.32 -5.23
C GLU A 142 2.66 -1.44 -3.70
N ALA A 143 3.70 -0.98 -3.02
CA ALA A 143 3.68 -0.86 -1.58
C ALA A 143 2.57 0.11 -1.17
N ASP A 144 1.77 -0.28 -0.22
CA ASP A 144 0.68 0.52 0.32
C ASP A 144 1.04 1.15 1.67
N LEU A 145 0.15 1.99 2.16
CA LEU A 145 0.34 2.67 3.43
C LEU A 145 0.36 1.70 4.62
N GLU A 146 -0.22 0.50 4.47
CA GLU A 146 -0.21 -0.54 5.50
C GLU A 146 1.20 -1.07 5.74
N ASP A 147 1.96 -1.30 4.68
CA ASP A 147 3.37 -1.72 4.76
C ASP A 147 4.20 -0.67 5.49
N VAL A 148 3.98 0.62 5.18
CA VAL A 148 4.67 1.74 5.84
C VAL A 148 4.30 1.84 7.31
N PHE A 149 3.01 1.76 7.63
CA PHE A 149 2.50 1.83 9.00
C PHE A 149 3.10 0.73 9.88
N LEU A 150 3.11 -0.51 9.40
CA LEU A 150 3.69 -1.64 10.11
C LEU A 150 5.19 -1.44 10.38
N ASN A 151 5.94 -0.93 9.39
CA ASN A 151 7.36 -0.68 9.55
C ASN A 151 7.65 0.45 10.55
N LEU A 152 6.93 1.56 10.47
CA LEU A 152 7.10 2.71 11.37
C LEU A 152 6.71 2.38 12.81
N THR A 153 5.63 1.61 13.01
CA THR A 153 5.18 1.23 14.36
C THR A 153 6.11 0.20 15.02
N ARG A 154 6.69 -0.72 14.25
CA ARG A 154 7.72 -1.65 14.76
C ARG A 154 8.98 -0.92 15.18
N ALA A 155 9.46 0.03 14.36
CA ALA A 155 10.64 0.82 14.67
C ALA A 155 10.45 1.74 15.90
N ALA A 156 9.22 2.17 16.18
CA ALA A 156 8.92 3.02 17.34
C ALA A 156 8.76 2.24 18.67
N ASN A 157 8.61 0.91 18.61
CA ASN A 157 8.42 0.03 19.77
C ASN A 157 9.70 -0.76 20.14
N GLY A 158 10.80 -0.62 19.43
CA GLY A 158 12.12 -1.20 19.69
C GLY A 158 13.08 -0.13 20.18
#